data_24af9bbe235aa7a97ed696ac11b81c85
#
_entry.id   24af9bbe235aa7a97ed696ac11b81c85
#
_cell.length_a   1.000
_cell.length_b   1.000
_cell.length_c   1.000
_cell.angle_alpha   90.00
_cell.angle_beta   90.00
_cell.angle_gamma   90.00
#
_symmetry.space_group_name_H-M   'P 1'
#
loop_
_entity.id
_entity.type
_entity.pdbx_description
1 polymer ?
#
loop_
_entity_poly.entity_id
_entity_poly.type
_entity_poly.pdbx_seq_one_letter_code
_entity_poly.pdbx_strand_id
1 'polypeptide(L)'
;MHLSRRFTVLAGVASISLILVGCGQKSSQQKKTITTSTDTELTTVDPSKTTAVGTFNVLNNVDEGLFRLGKDSKVEPGIATSSQVSKDGKTYTFNLRKNAKWSNGDPVTAQDFVYSWRRTLNPKTASQYGYLFSGIKNADKIQNKKAAVSSLGIKADGKYKLTVTLEQRIPYFKLLMGFPVFFPQDSKTVKKYGSDYGTSSKTQVYNGPFVLKKWTGTNLTWTLAKNSSYWDKKNVKLDDIKFQVVKDPATGLNLYNQKKLDMAQLSA
;
A
#
# COMPACT_ATOMS: atom_id res chain seq x y z
N MET A 1 95.96 -40.25 -10.95
CA MET A 1 95.13 -41.39 -11.28
C MET A 1 93.68 -41.16 -10.76
N HIS A 2 92.89 -40.97 -11.61
CA HIS A 2 91.55 -40.68 -11.83
C HIS A 2 90.46 -41.43 -11.13
N LEU A 3 89.41 -40.85 -10.76
CA LEU A 3 88.06 -41.30 -11.19
C LEU A 3 87.00 -40.18 -10.96
N SER A 4 86.43 -39.79 -12.04
CA SER A 4 85.26 -38.89 -12.14
C SER A 4 84.02 -39.62 -11.71
N ARG A 5 83.19 -38.97 -10.86
CA ARG A 5 81.78 -39.38 -10.60
C ARG A 5 80.87 -38.29 -11.02
N ARG A 6 80.10 -38.56 -12.07
CA ARG A 6 79.00 -37.75 -12.55
C ARG A 6 77.83 -37.92 -11.60
N PHE A 7 77.32 -36.83 -11.05
CA PHE A 7 76.04 -36.79 -10.38
C PHE A 7 75.05 -36.14 -11.30
N THR A 8 74.05 -36.91 -11.68
CA THR A 8 72.86 -36.44 -12.44
C THR A 8 71.88 -35.85 -11.46
N VAL A 9 71.63 -34.57 -11.61
CA VAL A 9 70.58 -33.86 -10.81
C VAL A 9 69.26 -33.94 -11.59
N LEU A 10 68.32 -34.73 -11.09
CA LEU A 10 66.95 -34.70 -11.56
C LEU A 10 66.26 -33.42 -11.01
N ALA A 11 65.91 -32.51 -11.91
CA ALA A 11 65.05 -31.36 -11.59
C ALA A 11 63.56 -31.79 -11.55
N GLY A 12 63.05 -31.92 -10.37
CA GLY A 12 61.61 -32.11 -10.14
C GLY A 12 60.85 -30.78 -10.31
N VAL A 13 60.03 -30.66 -11.37
CA VAL A 13 59.12 -29.55 -11.58
C VAL A 13 57.89 -29.78 -10.71
N ALA A 14 57.81 -29.06 -9.58
CA ALA A 14 56.64 -29.03 -8.75
C ALA A 14 55.62 -28.00 -9.35
N SER A 15 54.61 -28.52 -10.04
CA SER A 15 53.49 -27.71 -10.54
C SER A 15 52.60 -27.30 -9.36
N ILE A 16 52.70 -26.04 -8.92
CA ILE A 16 51.80 -25.44 -7.94
C ILE A 16 50.53 -25.04 -8.69
N SER A 17 49.47 -25.87 -8.57
CA SER A 17 48.14 -25.54 -9.02
C SER A 17 47.54 -24.50 -8.07
N LEU A 18 47.53 -23.21 -8.45
CA LEU A 18 46.77 -22.18 -7.78
C LEU A 18 45.28 -22.46 -8.00
N ILE A 19 44.61 -23.03 -7.00
CA ILE A 19 43.14 -23.07 -6.94
C ILE A 19 42.66 -21.64 -6.60
N LEU A 20 42.25 -20.89 -7.61
CA LEU A 20 41.48 -19.67 -7.48
C LEU A 20 40.11 -20.07 -6.95
N VAL A 21 39.98 -20.14 -5.61
CA VAL A 21 38.65 -20.11 -4.95
C VAL A 21 38.11 -18.73 -5.16
N GLY A 22 37.36 -18.53 -6.25
CA GLY A 22 36.54 -17.38 -6.48
C GLY A 22 35.45 -17.36 -5.42
N CYS A 23 35.66 -16.64 -4.32
CA CYS A 23 34.59 -16.20 -3.44
C CYS A 23 33.62 -15.39 -4.28
N GLY A 24 32.59 -16.03 -4.79
CA GLY A 24 31.40 -15.37 -5.33
C GLY A 24 30.77 -14.57 -4.24
N GLN A 25 31.29 -13.37 -4.04
CA GLN A 25 30.69 -12.34 -3.19
C GLN A 25 29.34 -12.02 -3.83
N LYS A 26 28.26 -12.69 -3.35
CA LYS A 26 26.90 -12.20 -3.59
C LYS A 26 26.91 -10.78 -3.10
N SER A 27 26.99 -9.81 -4.00
CA SER A 27 26.79 -8.40 -3.67
C SER A 27 25.38 -8.34 -3.06
N SER A 28 25.32 -8.24 -1.75
CA SER A 28 24.08 -7.95 -1.05
C SER A 28 23.67 -6.57 -1.55
N GLN A 29 22.75 -6.54 -2.49
CA GLN A 29 22.24 -5.29 -3.04
C GLN A 29 21.68 -4.49 -1.85
N GLN A 30 22.37 -3.41 -1.49
CA GLN A 30 22.02 -2.59 -0.34
C GLN A 30 20.58 -2.12 -0.51
N LYS A 31 19.72 -2.40 0.49
CA LYS A 31 18.32 -2.02 0.46
C LYS A 31 18.19 -0.51 0.32
N LYS A 32 17.36 -0.07 -0.61
CA LYS A 32 17.00 1.33 -0.80
C LYS A 32 15.95 1.72 0.25
N THR A 33 16.42 2.23 1.37
CA THR A 33 15.59 2.59 2.52
C THR A 33 15.67 4.09 2.74
N ILE A 34 14.53 4.71 3.06
CA ILE A 34 14.46 6.05 3.64
C ILE A 34 13.87 5.97 5.04
N THR A 35 14.34 6.84 5.93
CA THR A 35 13.81 7.01 7.29
C THR A 35 13.24 8.42 7.42
N THR A 36 12.00 8.52 7.86
CA THR A 36 11.29 9.81 7.99
C THR A 36 10.59 9.92 9.34
N SER A 37 10.31 11.14 9.77
CA SER A 37 9.47 11.41 10.93
C SER A 37 8.02 11.71 10.52
N THR A 38 7.13 11.58 11.48
CA THR A 38 5.75 12.08 11.48
C THR A 38 5.40 12.54 12.88
N ASP A 39 4.54 13.53 12.99
CA ASP A 39 4.00 14.02 14.27
C ASP A 39 2.79 13.20 14.76
N THR A 40 2.23 12.39 13.89
CA THR A 40 0.97 11.68 14.11
C THR A 40 1.22 10.19 14.41
N GLU A 41 0.65 9.72 15.50
CA GLU A 41 0.59 8.29 15.84
C GLU A 41 -0.46 7.58 14.98
N LEU A 42 -0.20 6.33 14.60
CA LEU A 42 -1.22 5.49 14.00
C LEU A 42 -2.12 4.92 15.09
N THR A 43 -3.41 5.15 14.98
CA THR A 43 -4.42 4.58 15.89
C THR A 43 -5.19 3.43 15.25
N THR A 44 -5.39 3.50 13.94
CA THR A 44 -5.98 2.44 13.14
C THR A 44 -5.61 2.66 11.67
N VAL A 45 -5.42 1.58 10.91
CA VAL A 45 -5.30 1.62 9.45
C VAL A 45 -6.55 1.04 8.76
N ASP A 46 -7.68 0.99 9.48
CA ASP A 46 -8.99 0.67 8.89
C ASP A 46 -9.49 1.88 8.08
N PRO A 47 -9.61 1.78 6.73
CA PRO A 47 -10.02 2.90 5.89
C PRO A 47 -11.42 3.44 6.19
N SER A 48 -12.30 2.60 6.79
CA SER A 48 -13.66 3.00 7.17
C SER A 48 -13.73 3.75 8.49
N LYS A 49 -12.68 3.70 9.33
CA LYS A 49 -12.71 4.23 10.71
C LYS A 49 -11.73 5.36 10.95
N THR A 50 -10.59 5.39 10.23
CA THR A 50 -9.58 6.44 10.45
C THR A 50 -10.09 7.82 10.05
N THR A 51 -9.62 8.84 10.78
CA THR A 51 -9.86 10.26 10.50
C THR A 51 -8.55 11.06 10.45
N ALA A 52 -7.43 10.43 10.82
CA ALA A 52 -6.14 11.08 10.93
C ALA A 52 -5.46 11.22 9.55
N VAL A 53 -5.02 12.44 9.21
CA VAL A 53 -4.32 12.74 7.96
C VAL A 53 -3.06 11.89 7.82
N GLY A 54 -2.28 11.71 8.89
CA GLY A 54 -1.09 10.85 8.89
C GLY A 54 -1.41 9.39 8.52
N THR A 55 -2.56 8.88 8.97
CA THR A 55 -3.01 7.53 8.60
C THR A 55 -3.42 7.46 7.12
N PHE A 56 -4.09 8.49 6.59
CA PHE A 56 -4.40 8.53 5.15
C PHE A 56 -3.15 8.51 4.29
N ASN A 57 -2.07 9.18 4.73
CA ASN A 57 -0.77 9.12 4.06
C ASN A 57 -0.20 7.69 4.06
N VAL A 58 -0.33 6.95 5.16
CA VAL A 58 0.05 5.53 5.21
C VAL A 58 -0.83 4.70 4.27
N LEU A 59 -2.16 4.86 4.34
CA LEU A 59 -3.11 4.12 3.50
C LEU A 59 -2.86 4.34 2.00
N ASN A 60 -2.54 5.55 1.56
CA ASN A 60 -2.17 5.84 0.17
C ASN A 60 -0.89 5.14 -0.30
N ASN A 61 -0.07 4.64 0.62
CA ASN A 61 1.13 3.88 0.31
C ASN A 61 0.93 2.36 0.43
N VAL A 62 0.01 1.89 1.26
CA VAL A 62 -0.20 0.46 1.49
C VAL A 62 -1.42 -0.09 0.74
N ASP A 63 -2.35 0.77 0.37
CA ASP A 63 -3.55 0.40 -0.39
C ASP A 63 -3.68 1.25 -1.66
N GLU A 64 -4.48 0.80 -2.61
CA GLU A 64 -4.76 1.48 -3.87
C GLU A 64 -6.25 1.37 -4.21
N GLY A 65 -6.84 2.52 -4.58
CA GLY A 65 -8.23 2.63 -5.01
C GLY A 65 -8.45 2.40 -6.50
N LEU A 66 -9.63 2.74 -7.00
CA LEU A 66 -9.90 2.74 -8.44
C LEU A 66 -8.94 3.66 -9.19
N PHE A 67 -8.67 4.81 -8.62
CA PHE A 67 -7.67 5.78 -9.07
C PHE A 67 -6.72 6.10 -7.92
N ARG A 68 -5.61 6.71 -8.27
CA ARG A 68 -4.68 7.35 -7.35
C ARG A 68 -4.47 8.81 -7.76
N LEU A 69 -4.04 9.63 -6.85
CA LEU A 69 -3.69 11.01 -7.11
C LEU A 69 -2.19 11.09 -7.40
N GLY A 70 -1.84 11.42 -8.62
CA GLY A 70 -0.48 11.69 -9.05
C GLY A 70 -0.05 13.11 -8.71
N LYS A 71 1.04 13.55 -9.33
CA LYS A 71 1.54 14.92 -9.21
C LYS A 71 0.44 15.92 -9.62
N ASP A 72 0.37 17.03 -8.89
CA ASP A 72 -0.62 18.10 -9.11
C ASP A 72 -2.08 17.64 -9.00
N SER A 73 -2.34 16.66 -8.13
CA SER A 73 -3.66 16.06 -7.92
C SER A 73 -4.30 15.47 -9.19
N LYS A 74 -3.50 15.13 -10.20
CA LYS A 74 -4.00 14.48 -11.41
C LYS A 74 -4.49 13.07 -11.08
N VAL A 75 -5.69 12.76 -11.58
CA VAL A 75 -6.28 11.42 -11.43
C VAL A 75 -5.57 10.45 -12.37
N GLU A 76 -4.90 9.46 -11.81
CA GLU A 76 -4.19 8.40 -12.53
C GLU A 76 -4.86 7.05 -12.33
N PRO A 77 -4.80 6.12 -13.31
CA PRO A 77 -5.30 4.77 -13.15
C PRO A 77 -4.63 4.04 -11.98
N GLY A 78 -5.44 3.55 -11.04
CA GLY A 78 -5.04 2.62 -9.99
C GLY A 78 -5.50 1.21 -10.33
N ILE A 79 -6.42 0.64 -9.52
CA ILE A 79 -7.01 -0.67 -9.78
C ILE A 79 -7.91 -0.65 -11.03
N ALA A 80 -8.55 0.49 -11.35
CA ALA A 80 -9.26 0.65 -12.62
C ALA A 80 -8.28 0.92 -13.77
N THR A 81 -8.41 0.14 -14.86
CA THR A 81 -7.65 0.34 -16.11
C THR A 81 -8.35 1.32 -17.04
N SER A 82 -9.67 1.38 -16.96
CA SER A 82 -10.50 2.30 -17.74
C SER A 82 -11.80 2.61 -17.01
N SER A 83 -12.45 3.69 -17.39
CA SER A 83 -13.77 4.06 -16.92
C SER A 83 -14.61 4.63 -18.04
N GLN A 84 -15.90 4.32 -18.02
CA GLN A 84 -16.91 4.89 -18.91
C GLN A 84 -17.95 5.61 -18.06
N VAL A 85 -18.51 6.67 -18.60
CA VAL A 85 -19.57 7.47 -17.95
C VAL A 85 -20.75 7.54 -18.90
N SER A 86 -21.96 7.29 -18.41
CA SER A 86 -23.18 7.42 -19.19
C SER A 86 -23.41 8.86 -19.67
N LYS A 87 -24.24 9.04 -20.70
CA LYS A 87 -24.53 10.36 -21.29
C LYS A 87 -25.09 11.36 -20.28
N ASP A 88 -25.89 10.87 -19.31
CA ASP A 88 -26.46 11.68 -18.22
C ASP A 88 -25.47 11.97 -17.08
N GLY A 89 -24.25 11.40 -17.14
CA GLY A 89 -23.22 11.58 -16.14
C GLY A 89 -23.47 10.90 -14.79
N LYS A 90 -24.47 9.99 -14.71
CA LYS A 90 -24.88 9.36 -13.44
C LYS A 90 -24.39 7.93 -13.27
N THR A 91 -24.03 7.23 -14.33
CA THR A 91 -23.53 5.84 -14.22
C THR A 91 -22.07 5.77 -14.64
N TYR A 92 -21.24 5.29 -13.73
CA TYR A 92 -19.82 5.02 -13.96
C TYR A 92 -19.59 3.53 -14.04
N THR A 93 -18.88 3.08 -15.07
CA THR A 93 -18.47 1.68 -15.24
C THR A 93 -16.94 1.65 -15.27
N PHE A 94 -16.34 0.85 -14.38
CA PHE A 94 -14.90 0.69 -14.25
C PHE A 94 -14.50 -0.73 -14.64
N ASN A 95 -13.51 -0.87 -15.52
CA ASN A 95 -12.85 -2.14 -15.78
C ASN A 95 -11.62 -2.25 -14.87
N LEU A 96 -11.54 -3.33 -14.10
CA LEU A 96 -10.49 -3.52 -13.11
C LEU A 96 -9.34 -4.37 -13.66
N ARG A 97 -8.14 -4.15 -13.12
CA ARG A 97 -6.94 -4.96 -13.40
C ARG A 97 -7.17 -6.41 -12.98
N LYS A 98 -6.86 -7.35 -13.87
CA LYS A 98 -6.93 -8.78 -13.56
C LYS A 98 -5.72 -9.27 -12.77
N ASN A 99 -4.61 -8.53 -12.78
CA ASN A 99 -3.36 -8.85 -12.11
C ASN A 99 -3.16 -8.14 -10.76
N ALA A 100 -4.13 -7.34 -10.31
CA ALA A 100 -4.10 -6.75 -8.98
C ALA A 100 -4.35 -7.83 -7.91
N LYS A 101 -3.49 -7.84 -6.87
CA LYS A 101 -3.55 -8.82 -5.79
C LYS A 101 -3.39 -8.14 -4.43
N TRP A 102 -4.04 -8.71 -3.45
CA TRP A 102 -3.74 -8.48 -2.04
C TRP A 102 -2.38 -9.06 -1.67
N SER A 103 -1.79 -8.59 -0.59
CA SER A 103 -0.48 -9.05 -0.11
C SER A 103 -0.46 -10.52 0.35
N ASN A 104 -1.64 -11.12 0.57
CA ASN A 104 -1.81 -12.55 0.83
C ASN A 104 -1.91 -13.40 -0.44
N GLY A 105 -1.88 -12.77 -1.64
CA GLY A 105 -1.97 -13.43 -2.93
C GLY A 105 -3.37 -13.52 -3.53
N ASP A 106 -4.43 -13.24 -2.78
CA ASP A 106 -5.80 -13.22 -3.28
C ASP A 106 -5.98 -12.11 -4.33
N PRO A 107 -6.80 -12.30 -5.36
CA PRO A 107 -7.06 -11.25 -6.35
C PRO A 107 -7.88 -10.11 -5.75
N VAL A 108 -7.59 -8.88 -6.14
CA VAL A 108 -8.47 -7.72 -5.88
C VAL A 108 -9.61 -7.74 -6.91
N THR A 109 -10.84 -7.66 -6.44
CA THR A 109 -12.04 -7.83 -7.24
C THR A 109 -13.02 -6.67 -7.11
N ALA A 110 -14.00 -6.57 -8.01
CA ALA A 110 -15.09 -5.61 -7.89
C ALA A 110 -15.92 -5.81 -6.60
N GLN A 111 -16.00 -7.05 -6.11
CA GLN A 111 -16.72 -7.35 -4.87
C GLN A 111 -16.03 -6.76 -3.63
N ASP A 112 -14.72 -6.56 -3.65
CA ASP A 112 -14.00 -5.92 -2.53
C ASP A 112 -14.36 -4.44 -2.41
N PHE A 113 -14.62 -3.75 -3.53
CA PHE A 113 -15.15 -2.38 -3.53
C PHE A 113 -16.61 -2.34 -3.05
N VAL A 114 -17.47 -3.23 -3.54
CA VAL A 114 -18.87 -3.33 -3.10
C VAL A 114 -18.93 -3.58 -1.58
N TYR A 115 -18.11 -4.50 -1.09
CA TYR A 115 -18.04 -4.81 0.33
C TYR A 115 -17.54 -3.61 1.15
N SER A 116 -16.44 -3.00 0.73
CA SER A 116 -15.83 -1.85 1.41
C SER A 116 -16.82 -0.69 1.56
N TRP A 117 -17.45 -0.27 0.47
CA TRP A 117 -18.35 0.88 0.48
C TRP A 117 -19.60 0.62 1.30
N ARG A 118 -20.18 -0.58 1.18
CA ARG A 118 -21.31 -1.00 2.01
C ARG A 118 -20.93 -1.07 3.49
N ARG A 119 -19.73 -1.56 3.81
CA ARG A 119 -19.23 -1.58 5.19
C ARG A 119 -19.06 -0.17 5.73
N THR A 120 -18.43 0.72 4.98
CA THR A 120 -18.22 2.13 5.38
C THR A 120 -19.55 2.83 5.67
N LEU A 121 -20.56 2.63 4.82
CA LEU A 121 -21.88 3.24 5.01
C LEU A 121 -22.79 2.51 6.00
N ASN A 122 -22.41 1.33 6.47
CA ASN A 122 -23.19 0.62 7.49
C ASN A 122 -23.18 1.46 8.79
N PRO A 123 -24.36 1.82 9.34
CA PRO A 123 -24.44 2.58 10.58
C PRO A 123 -23.68 1.95 11.76
N LYS A 124 -23.52 0.61 11.77
CA LYS A 124 -22.72 -0.11 12.77
C LYS A 124 -21.22 0.18 12.69
N THR A 125 -20.72 0.58 11.53
CA THR A 125 -19.31 0.95 11.33
C THR A 125 -19.01 2.33 11.90
N ALA A 126 -20.02 3.21 11.95
CA ALA A 126 -19.93 4.57 12.45
C ALA A 126 -18.80 5.39 11.79
N SER A 127 -18.63 5.23 10.46
CA SER A 127 -17.61 5.95 9.71
C SER A 127 -17.86 7.46 9.72
N GLN A 128 -16.90 8.24 10.21
CA GLN A 128 -16.99 9.71 10.19
C GLN A 128 -16.87 10.29 8.77
N TYR A 129 -16.27 9.56 7.84
CA TYR A 129 -16.14 9.94 6.43
C TYR A 129 -17.24 9.38 5.52
N GLY A 130 -18.28 8.78 6.10
CA GLY A 130 -19.44 8.27 5.35
C GLY A 130 -20.10 9.34 4.47
N TYR A 131 -20.11 10.60 4.90
CA TYR A 131 -20.70 11.73 4.16
C TYR A 131 -20.08 11.95 2.77
N LEU A 132 -18.82 11.53 2.54
CA LEU A 132 -18.19 11.62 1.22
C LEU A 132 -18.86 10.75 0.15
N PHE A 133 -19.68 9.78 0.56
CA PHE A 133 -20.48 8.95 -0.35
C PHE A 133 -21.78 9.64 -0.79
N SER A 134 -22.10 10.81 -0.24
CA SER A 134 -23.29 11.57 -0.63
C SER A 134 -23.36 11.77 -2.14
N GLY A 135 -24.55 11.61 -2.70
CA GLY A 135 -24.79 11.64 -4.15
C GLY A 135 -24.58 10.30 -4.86
N ILE A 136 -24.02 9.26 -4.23
CA ILE A 136 -24.14 7.88 -4.70
C ILE A 136 -25.57 7.42 -4.37
N LYS A 137 -26.24 6.76 -5.32
CA LYS A 137 -27.61 6.31 -5.16
C LYS A 137 -27.84 5.60 -3.82
N ASN A 138 -28.81 6.06 -3.06
CA ASN A 138 -29.21 5.62 -1.73
C ASN A 138 -28.19 5.84 -0.59
N ALA A 139 -27.01 6.43 -0.83
CA ALA A 139 -26.01 6.63 0.24
C ALA A 139 -26.57 7.41 1.43
N ASP A 140 -27.19 8.57 1.17
CA ASP A 140 -27.78 9.42 2.22
C ASP A 140 -28.94 8.74 2.95
N LYS A 141 -29.76 7.94 2.24
CA LYS A 141 -30.84 7.16 2.85
C LYS A 141 -30.29 6.09 3.79
N ILE A 142 -29.17 5.44 3.41
CA ILE A 142 -28.51 4.41 4.23
C ILE A 142 -27.94 5.05 5.50
N GLN A 143 -27.22 6.16 5.37
CA GLN A 143 -26.66 6.89 6.52
C GLN A 143 -27.75 7.32 7.50
N ASN A 144 -28.88 7.77 6.99
CA ASN A 144 -30.05 8.14 7.77
C ASN A 144 -30.92 6.94 8.21
N LYS A 145 -30.43 5.70 8.04
CA LYS A 145 -31.17 4.45 8.38
C LYS A 145 -32.51 4.28 7.68
N LYS A 146 -32.72 4.95 6.54
CA LYS A 146 -33.96 4.92 5.73
C LYS A 146 -33.90 3.94 4.56
N ALA A 147 -32.76 3.26 4.35
CA ALA A 147 -32.58 2.25 3.32
C ALA A 147 -31.61 1.15 3.76
N ALA A 148 -31.77 -0.03 3.21
CA ALA A 148 -30.85 -1.14 3.45
C ALA A 148 -29.48 -0.85 2.82
N VAL A 149 -28.38 -1.26 3.48
CA VAL A 149 -27.00 -1.09 2.98
C VAL A 149 -26.80 -1.77 1.61
N SER A 150 -27.52 -2.86 1.35
CA SER A 150 -27.49 -3.58 0.07
C SER A 150 -28.01 -2.77 -1.12
N SER A 151 -28.82 -1.73 -0.86
CA SER A 151 -29.41 -0.86 -1.89
C SER A 151 -28.47 0.25 -2.40
N LEU A 152 -27.26 0.36 -1.83
CA LEU A 152 -26.25 1.32 -2.29
C LEU A 152 -26.00 1.16 -3.78
N GLY A 153 -25.94 2.27 -4.50
CA GLY A 153 -25.71 2.33 -5.95
C GLY A 153 -24.33 1.87 -6.39
N ILE A 154 -23.89 0.69 -5.92
CA ILE A 154 -22.65 0.04 -6.33
C ILE A 154 -22.89 -1.44 -6.59
N LYS A 155 -22.34 -1.97 -7.69
CA LYS A 155 -22.58 -3.34 -8.13
C LYS A 155 -21.33 -3.91 -8.81
N ALA A 156 -21.00 -5.15 -8.50
CA ALA A 156 -20.03 -5.94 -9.23
C ALA A 156 -20.72 -6.66 -10.38
N ASP A 157 -20.30 -6.36 -11.60
CA ASP A 157 -20.76 -7.03 -12.83
C ASP A 157 -19.70 -8.07 -13.23
N GLY A 158 -19.67 -9.21 -12.50
CA GLY A 158 -18.59 -10.17 -12.55
C GLY A 158 -17.37 -9.75 -11.71
N LYS A 159 -16.24 -10.42 -11.92
CA LYS A 159 -15.07 -10.32 -11.04
C LYS A 159 -14.30 -9.00 -11.17
N TYR A 160 -14.27 -8.41 -12.38
CA TYR A 160 -13.39 -7.30 -12.72
C TYR A 160 -14.11 -6.11 -13.38
N LYS A 161 -15.40 -5.98 -13.17
CA LYS A 161 -16.19 -4.86 -13.65
C LYS A 161 -17.05 -4.31 -12.51
N LEU A 162 -16.94 -3.04 -12.25
CA LEU A 162 -17.65 -2.33 -11.19
C LEU A 162 -18.54 -1.27 -11.82
N THR A 163 -19.81 -1.23 -11.42
CA THR A 163 -20.74 -0.17 -11.82
C THR A 163 -21.16 0.63 -10.58
N VAL A 164 -21.12 1.96 -10.69
CA VAL A 164 -21.56 2.90 -9.66
C VAL A 164 -22.62 3.81 -10.26
N THR A 165 -23.75 3.95 -9.56
CA THR A 165 -24.87 4.81 -9.94
C THR A 165 -24.98 5.97 -8.97
N LEU A 166 -25.07 7.19 -9.49
CA LEU A 166 -25.23 8.44 -8.74
C LEU A 166 -26.68 8.91 -8.81
N GLU A 167 -27.13 9.66 -7.79
CA GLU A 167 -28.40 10.38 -7.80
C GLU A 167 -28.37 11.56 -8.80
N GLN A 168 -27.22 12.24 -8.88
CA GLN A 168 -26.97 13.36 -9.77
C GLN A 168 -25.54 13.32 -10.32
N ARG A 169 -25.27 14.10 -11.36
CA ARG A 169 -23.92 14.26 -11.91
C ARG A 169 -22.99 14.90 -10.88
N ILE A 170 -21.84 14.26 -10.62
CA ILE A 170 -20.76 14.76 -9.75
C ILE A 170 -19.50 14.91 -10.59
N PRO A 171 -19.10 16.13 -11.00
CA PRO A 171 -17.95 16.34 -11.89
C PRO A 171 -16.62 15.82 -11.34
N TYR A 172 -16.44 15.89 -10.01
CA TYR A 172 -15.22 15.47 -9.31
C TYR A 172 -15.28 14.02 -8.79
N PHE A 173 -16.24 13.22 -9.23
CA PHE A 173 -16.43 11.85 -8.70
C PHE A 173 -15.17 10.98 -8.85
N LYS A 174 -14.46 11.07 -9.98
CA LYS A 174 -13.21 10.31 -10.17
C LYS A 174 -12.10 10.73 -9.20
N LEU A 175 -12.05 12.00 -8.81
CA LEU A 175 -11.08 12.50 -7.83
C LEU A 175 -11.31 11.85 -6.46
N LEU A 176 -12.59 11.71 -6.04
CA LEU A 176 -12.95 11.04 -4.80
C LEU A 176 -12.45 9.58 -4.76
N MET A 177 -12.38 8.90 -5.89
CA MET A 177 -11.97 7.50 -5.95
C MET A 177 -10.49 7.27 -5.65
N GLY A 178 -9.69 8.33 -5.56
CA GLY A 178 -8.30 8.33 -5.07
C GLY A 178 -8.19 8.55 -3.56
N PHE A 179 -9.30 8.75 -2.84
CA PHE A 179 -9.27 8.94 -1.38
C PHE A 179 -9.46 7.61 -0.63
N PRO A 180 -8.70 7.34 0.44
CA PRO A 180 -8.65 6.01 1.07
C PRO A 180 -9.97 5.43 1.56
N VAL A 181 -10.95 6.25 1.92
CA VAL A 181 -12.28 5.77 2.33
C VAL A 181 -13.00 4.98 1.23
N PHE A 182 -12.66 5.21 -0.04
CA PHE A 182 -13.20 4.51 -1.21
C PHE A 182 -12.36 3.31 -1.64
N PHE A 183 -11.25 3.01 -0.97
CA PHE A 183 -10.40 1.89 -1.33
C PHE A 183 -11.08 0.55 -1.04
N PRO A 184 -10.71 -0.53 -1.75
CA PRO A 184 -11.29 -1.84 -1.52
C PRO A 184 -10.88 -2.39 -0.15
N GLN A 185 -11.66 -3.31 0.38
CA GLN A 185 -11.34 -4.04 1.62
C GLN A 185 -11.57 -5.53 1.39
N ASP A 186 -10.61 -6.37 1.78
CA ASP A 186 -10.76 -7.82 1.73
C ASP A 186 -11.78 -8.28 2.77
N SER A 187 -12.94 -8.73 2.32
CA SER A 187 -14.02 -9.15 3.20
C SER A 187 -13.67 -10.35 4.08
N LYS A 188 -12.76 -11.22 3.63
CA LYS A 188 -12.31 -12.38 4.40
C LYS A 188 -11.47 -11.90 5.59
N THR A 189 -10.55 -10.98 5.36
CA THR A 189 -9.68 -10.41 6.40
C THR A 189 -10.50 -9.60 7.40
N VAL A 190 -11.42 -8.75 6.93
CA VAL A 190 -12.31 -7.99 7.82
C VAL A 190 -13.14 -8.91 8.69
N LYS A 191 -13.74 -9.97 8.13
CA LYS A 191 -14.53 -10.94 8.91
C LYS A 191 -13.68 -11.73 9.90
N LYS A 192 -12.45 -12.12 9.49
CA LYS A 192 -11.52 -12.86 10.34
C LYS A 192 -11.13 -12.10 11.59
N TYR A 193 -10.85 -10.80 11.47
CA TYR A 193 -10.34 -9.98 12.56
C TYR A 193 -11.43 -9.17 13.28
N GLY A 194 -12.60 -8.98 12.67
CA GLY A 194 -13.73 -8.28 13.29
C GLY A 194 -13.35 -6.89 13.81
N SER A 195 -13.43 -6.68 15.13
CA SER A 195 -13.06 -5.44 15.81
C SER A 195 -11.57 -5.11 15.69
N ASP A 196 -10.72 -6.13 15.54
CA ASP A 196 -9.26 -5.97 15.48
C ASP A 196 -8.76 -5.65 14.08
N TYR A 197 -9.64 -5.63 13.06
CA TYR A 197 -9.25 -5.24 11.70
C TYR A 197 -8.65 -3.83 11.67
N GLY A 198 -7.43 -3.71 11.14
CA GLY A 198 -6.73 -2.44 11.03
C GLY A 198 -6.14 -1.90 12.34
N THR A 199 -6.09 -2.69 13.44
CA THR A 199 -5.49 -2.27 14.71
C THR A 199 -4.00 -2.59 14.83
N SER A 200 -3.47 -3.36 13.90
CA SER A 200 -2.03 -3.66 13.80
C SER A 200 -1.63 -4.05 12.39
N SER A 201 -0.33 -4.10 12.12
CA SER A 201 0.20 -4.56 10.82
C SER A 201 -0.12 -6.03 10.50
N LYS A 202 -0.60 -6.82 11.45
CA LYS A 202 -0.95 -8.23 11.28
C LYS A 202 -2.43 -8.47 11.00
N THR A 203 -3.27 -7.47 11.21
CA THR A 203 -4.73 -7.60 11.13
C THR A 203 -5.33 -7.03 9.85
N GLN A 204 -4.47 -6.75 8.84
CA GLN A 204 -4.87 -6.26 7.52
C GLN A 204 -4.03 -6.90 6.41
N VAL A 205 -4.57 -6.94 5.20
CA VAL A 205 -3.87 -7.22 3.94
C VAL A 205 -3.92 -5.99 3.06
N TYR A 206 -2.93 -5.84 2.20
CA TYR A 206 -2.63 -4.60 1.48
C TYR A 206 -2.61 -4.86 -0.03
N ASN A 207 -3.09 -3.94 -0.84
CA ASN A 207 -3.07 -4.04 -2.30
C ASN A 207 -2.26 -2.94 -2.99
N GLY A 208 -1.61 -2.06 -2.22
CA GLY A 208 -0.77 -0.97 -2.70
C GLY A 208 0.71 -1.34 -2.86
N PRO A 209 1.56 -0.33 -3.16
CA PRO A 209 2.99 -0.50 -3.42
C PRO A 209 3.80 -1.03 -2.24
N PHE A 210 3.33 -0.79 -1.00
CA PHE A 210 3.98 -1.25 0.23
C PHE A 210 3.03 -2.06 1.11
N VAL A 211 3.61 -2.73 2.10
CA VAL A 211 2.90 -3.41 3.20
C VAL A 211 3.37 -2.83 4.52
N LEU A 212 2.45 -2.54 5.42
CA LEU A 212 2.78 -2.08 6.78
C LEU A 212 3.37 -3.25 7.59
N LYS A 213 4.49 -3.00 8.24
CA LYS A 213 5.22 -3.95 9.09
C LYS A 213 5.58 -3.31 10.41
N LYS A 214 5.79 -4.15 11.43
CA LYS A 214 6.31 -3.76 12.74
C LYS A 214 5.44 -2.77 13.52
N TRP A 215 4.20 -2.54 13.11
CA TRP A 215 3.25 -1.75 13.87
C TRP A 215 2.34 -2.68 14.67
N THR A 216 2.29 -2.46 15.98
CA THR A 216 1.57 -3.31 16.96
C THR A 216 0.27 -2.67 17.46
N GLY A 217 -0.05 -1.47 16.98
CA GLY A 217 -1.21 -0.67 17.41
C GLY A 217 -0.85 0.50 18.33
N THR A 218 0.27 0.43 19.06
CA THR A 218 0.66 1.44 20.06
C THR A 218 2.09 1.94 19.95
N ASN A 219 2.94 1.24 19.20
CA ASN A 219 4.34 1.65 19.08
C ASN A 219 4.51 2.84 18.14
N LEU A 220 5.53 3.65 18.42
CA LEU A 220 5.82 4.93 17.74
C LEU A 220 6.71 4.77 16.50
N THR A 221 6.94 3.55 16.05
CA THR A 221 7.76 3.25 14.87
C THR A 221 7.10 2.18 14.03
N TRP A 222 7.21 2.29 12.71
CA TRP A 222 6.75 1.26 11.77
C TRP A 222 7.55 1.30 10.49
N THR A 223 7.35 0.31 9.65
CA THR A 223 7.99 0.21 8.34
C THR A 223 6.96 -0.08 7.27
N LEU A 224 7.01 0.65 6.17
CA LEU A 224 6.35 0.28 4.93
C LEU A 224 7.37 -0.47 4.08
N ALA A 225 7.21 -1.77 3.93
CA ALA A 225 8.08 -2.62 3.13
C ALA A 225 7.48 -2.86 1.75
N LYS A 226 8.31 -2.89 0.70
CA LYS A 226 7.88 -3.11 -0.68
C LYS A 226 6.97 -4.34 -0.79
N ASN A 227 5.82 -4.18 -1.44
CA ASN A 227 4.86 -5.25 -1.66
C ASN A 227 5.23 -6.06 -2.91
N SER A 228 5.68 -7.29 -2.73
CA SER A 228 6.01 -8.19 -3.84
C SER A 228 4.81 -8.62 -4.68
N SER A 229 3.59 -8.51 -4.14
CA SER A 229 2.33 -8.83 -4.81
C SER A 229 1.73 -7.66 -5.59
N TYR A 230 2.27 -6.43 -5.42
CA TYR A 230 1.75 -5.25 -6.09
C TYR A 230 1.89 -5.37 -7.61
N TRP A 231 0.83 -5.02 -8.33
CA TRP A 231 0.77 -5.16 -9.79
C TRP A 231 1.86 -4.34 -10.51
N ASP A 232 2.20 -3.16 -9.97
CA ASP A 232 3.19 -2.22 -10.53
C ASP A 232 4.51 -2.20 -9.75
N LYS A 233 4.85 -3.30 -9.09
CA LYS A 233 6.07 -3.42 -8.26
C LYS A 233 7.38 -3.06 -8.95
N LYS A 234 7.44 -3.14 -10.29
CA LYS A 234 8.63 -2.76 -11.08
C LYS A 234 8.95 -1.27 -10.97
N ASN A 235 7.94 -0.44 -10.79
CA ASN A 235 8.06 1.01 -10.66
C ASN A 235 8.30 1.47 -9.22
N VAL A 236 8.12 0.61 -8.24
CA VAL A 236 8.43 0.90 -6.82
C VAL A 236 9.95 0.81 -6.62
N LYS A 237 10.60 1.95 -6.37
CA LYS A 237 12.07 2.07 -6.32
C LYS A 237 12.64 1.86 -4.93
N LEU A 238 11.88 2.15 -3.87
CA LEU A 238 12.29 1.94 -2.49
C LEU A 238 11.94 0.52 -2.04
N ASP A 239 12.78 -0.05 -1.19
CA ASP A 239 12.52 -1.34 -0.54
C ASP A 239 11.80 -1.15 0.79
N ASP A 240 12.20 -0.15 1.58
CA ASP A 240 11.59 0.16 2.88
C ASP A 240 11.45 1.68 3.07
N ILE A 241 10.37 2.09 3.73
CA ILE A 241 10.19 3.43 4.30
C ILE A 241 10.00 3.25 5.81
N LYS A 242 10.94 3.73 6.62
CA LYS A 242 10.87 3.65 8.08
C LYS A 242 10.28 4.93 8.64
N PHE A 243 9.29 4.80 9.48
CA PHE A 243 8.65 5.92 10.16
C PHE A 243 8.99 5.91 11.65
N GLN A 244 9.22 7.10 12.20
CA GLN A 244 9.33 7.36 13.61
C GLN A 244 8.44 8.54 13.99
N VAL A 245 7.64 8.40 15.04
CA VAL A 245 6.86 9.52 15.58
C VAL A 245 7.80 10.46 16.31
N VAL A 246 7.81 11.72 15.88
CA VAL A 246 8.58 12.81 16.50
C VAL A 246 7.65 14.01 16.56
N LYS A 247 7.13 14.30 17.77
CA LYS A 247 6.09 15.33 17.97
C LYS A 247 6.67 16.75 17.99
N ASP A 248 7.94 16.88 18.36
CA ASP A 248 8.63 18.17 18.40
C ASP A 248 9.46 18.38 17.13
N PRO A 249 9.18 19.43 16.31
CA PRO A 249 9.91 19.72 15.08
C PRO A 249 11.41 19.98 15.28
N ALA A 250 11.82 20.61 16.41
CA ALA A 250 13.23 20.86 16.70
C ALA A 250 13.99 19.54 16.93
N THR A 251 13.36 18.57 17.60
CA THR A 251 13.89 17.21 17.73
C THR A 251 13.99 16.54 16.36
N GLY A 252 12.99 16.70 15.49
CA GLY A 252 13.00 16.20 14.12
C GLY A 252 14.17 16.76 13.30
N LEU A 253 14.39 18.07 13.35
CA LEU A 253 15.52 18.74 12.70
C LEU A 253 16.87 18.26 13.23
N ASN A 254 17.01 18.09 14.54
CA ASN A 254 18.22 17.56 15.15
C ASN A 254 18.54 16.13 14.70
N LEU A 255 17.53 15.26 14.61
CA LEU A 255 17.68 13.89 14.10
C LEU A 255 18.09 13.90 12.61
N TYR A 256 17.53 14.79 11.81
CA TYR A 256 17.92 14.98 10.40
C TYR A 256 19.38 15.43 10.28
N ASN A 257 19.81 16.43 11.04
CA ASN A 257 21.20 16.94 11.06
C ASN A 257 22.19 15.86 11.50
N GLN A 258 21.78 14.96 12.40
CA GLN A 258 22.56 13.80 12.83
C GLN A 258 22.51 12.62 11.83
N LYS A 259 21.87 12.78 10.66
CA LYS A 259 21.70 11.73 9.64
C LYS A 259 20.95 10.49 10.15
N LYS A 260 20.13 10.65 11.20
CA LYS A 260 19.22 9.59 11.71
C LYS A 260 17.89 9.57 10.97
N LEU A 261 17.53 10.68 10.33
CA LEU A 261 16.41 10.79 9.40
C LEU A 261 16.93 11.26 8.04
N ASP A 262 16.34 10.76 6.97
CA ASP A 262 16.55 11.23 5.59
C ASP A 262 15.60 12.39 5.25
N MET A 263 14.48 12.46 5.97
CA MET A 263 13.46 13.51 5.85
C MET A 263 12.90 13.84 7.23
N ALA A 264 12.71 15.11 7.53
CA ALA A 264 12.03 15.58 8.73
C ALA A 264 10.89 16.51 8.36
N GLN A 265 9.77 16.38 9.07
CA GLN A 265 8.67 17.33 8.96
C GLN A 265 9.05 18.60 9.73
N LEU A 266 9.02 19.74 9.07
CA LEU A 266 9.22 21.05 9.69
C LEU A 266 7.85 21.66 10.02
N SER A 267 7.80 22.44 11.12
CA SER A 267 6.66 23.33 11.37
C SER A 267 6.71 24.52 10.39
N ALA A 268 5.56 24.95 9.93
CA ALA A 268 5.41 26.21 9.23
C ALA A 268 5.62 27.38 10.20
#